data_097bf9ca90325cc086ef8359fa7b3191
#
_entry.id   097bf9ca90325cc086ef8359fa7b3191
#
_cell.length_a   1.000
_cell.length_b   1.000
_cell.length_c   1.000
_cell.angle_alpha   90.00
_cell.angle_beta   90.00
_cell.angle_gamma   90.00
#
_symmetry.space_group_name_H-M   'P 1'
#
loop_
_entity.id
_entity.type
_entity.pdbx_description
1 polymer ?
#
loop_
_entity_poly.entity_id
_entity_poly.type
_entity_poly.pdbx_seq_one_letter_code
_entity_poly.pdbx_strand_id
1 'polypeptide(L)'
;INGGLLFGLNMAGISGAVDMIKGEFSLTDSGLGTVAALLTFGCLIGALFTGTFTEKFGRKKVMIITAVLYIISAFGCALAESATMLVVFRVLSGLAVGATSVVAPMYISEIAPAHSRGRLVSLNQFAITIGIVLAYIFDYLLIGFGYNAWRYMLAVPGFFGVLFLLFLIVKFPESPRWLLAHARRDEAVKVLNSIGGNALVTEELPAMESTLIAEQKKDK
;
A
#
# COMPACT_ATOMS: atom_id res chain seq x y z
N ILE A 1 2.93 7.99 -3.14
CA ILE A 1 3.48 7.53 -4.44
C ILE A 1 4.00 6.10 -4.31
N ASN A 2 4.89 5.76 -3.37
CA ASN A 2 5.46 4.41 -3.23
C ASN A 2 4.39 3.34 -2.91
N GLY A 3 3.35 3.67 -2.14
CA GLY A 3 2.23 2.77 -1.89
C GLY A 3 1.46 2.41 -3.17
N GLY A 4 1.24 3.41 -4.05
CA GLY A 4 0.63 3.17 -5.36
C GLY A 4 1.46 2.26 -6.24
N LEU A 5 2.79 2.47 -6.29
CA LEU A 5 3.70 1.63 -7.05
C LEU A 5 3.66 0.16 -6.61
N LEU A 6 3.69 -0.09 -5.30
CA LEU A 6 3.56 -1.44 -4.73
C LEU A 6 2.22 -2.09 -5.05
N PHE A 7 1.13 -1.31 -5.02
CA PHE A 7 -0.18 -1.76 -5.45
C PHE A 7 -0.12 -2.29 -6.89
N GLY A 8 0.41 -1.48 -7.83
CA GLY A 8 0.54 -1.85 -9.24
C GLY A 8 1.39 -3.10 -9.47
N LEU A 9 2.57 -3.18 -8.83
CA LEU A 9 3.45 -4.33 -8.90
C LEU A 9 2.78 -5.62 -8.43
N ASN A 10 2.01 -5.57 -7.34
CA ASN A 10 1.32 -6.76 -6.82
C ASN A 10 0.14 -7.20 -7.66
N MET A 11 -0.62 -6.25 -8.25
CA MET A 11 -1.77 -6.58 -9.09
C MET A 11 -1.35 -7.24 -10.40
N ALA A 12 -0.28 -6.75 -11.03
CA ALA A 12 0.17 -7.23 -12.33
C ALA A 12 1.22 -8.36 -12.26
N GLY A 13 2.00 -8.45 -11.18
CA GLY A 13 3.17 -9.33 -11.08
C GLY A 13 2.91 -10.85 -11.14
N ILE A 14 1.65 -11.29 -11.20
CA ILE A 14 1.36 -12.70 -11.48
C ILE A 14 1.22 -12.98 -12.97
N SER A 15 1.01 -11.95 -13.79
CA SER A 15 0.62 -12.13 -15.19
C SER A 15 1.63 -12.89 -16.01
N GLY A 16 2.93 -12.62 -15.82
CA GLY A 16 4.01 -13.34 -16.49
C GLY A 16 4.28 -14.74 -15.91
N ALA A 17 3.82 -15.00 -14.69
CA ALA A 17 4.06 -16.24 -13.97
C ALA A 17 2.96 -17.31 -14.15
N VAL A 18 1.82 -16.93 -14.75
CA VAL A 18 0.59 -17.73 -14.82
C VAL A 18 0.83 -19.14 -15.35
N ASP A 19 1.45 -19.27 -16.54
CA ASP A 19 1.65 -20.56 -17.20
C ASP A 19 2.64 -21.43 -16.42
N MET A 20 3.66 -20.82 -15.84
CA MET A 20 4.66 -21.53 -15.02
C MET A 20 4.01 -22.06 -13.73
N ILE A 21 3.22 -21.25 -13.04
CA ILE A 21 2.50 -21.66 -11.83
C ILE A 21 1.50 -22.77 -12.12
N LYS A 22 0.79 -22.68 -13.26
CA LYS A 22 -0.13 -23.71 -13.73
C LYS A 22 0.58 -25.04 -13.95
N GLY A 23 1.75 -25.02 -14.57
CA GLY A 23 2.58 -26.22 -14.78
C GLY A 23 3.14 -26.78 -13.49
N GLU A 24 3.72 -25.93 -12.61
CA GLU A 24 4.35 -26.33 -11.34
C GLU A 24 3.37 -27.07 -10.42
N PHE A 25 2.18 -26.52 -10.24
CA PHE A 25 1.19 -27.09 -9.32
C PHE A 25 0.09 -27.90 -10.01
N SER A 26 0.24 -28.20 -11.31
CA SER A 26 -0.74 -28.95 -12.12
C SER A 26 -2.17 -28.38 -11.95
N LEU A 27 -2.30 -27.06 -11.94
CA LEU A 27 -3.57 -26.39 -11.72
C LEU A 27 -4.49 -26.46 -12.95
N THR A 28 -5.77 -26.63 -12.71
CA THR A 28 -6.80 -26.38 -13.73
C THR A 28 -6.99 -24.88 -13.94
N ASP A 29 -7.65 -24.46 -15.03
CA ASP A 29 -7.98 -23.05 -15.27
C ASP A 29 -8.85 -22.47 -14.12
N SER A 30 -9.73 -23.27 -13.55
CA SER A 30 -10.51 -22.89 -12.37
C SER A 30 -9.63 -22.70 -11.13
N GLY A 31 -8.64 -23.57 -10.92
CA GLY A 31 -7.68 -23.45 -9.82
C GLY A 31 -6.85 -22.16 -9.93
N LEU A 32 -6.39 -21.84 -11.13
CA LEU A 32 -5.66 -20.62 -11.41
C LEU A 32 -6.52 -19.36 -11.19
N GLY A 33 -7.78 -19.40 -11.66
CA GLY A 33 -8.76 -18.36 -11.39
C GLY A 33 -8.98 -18.14 -9.88
N THR A 34 -8.96 -19.20 -9.09
CA THR A 34 -9.06 -19.12 -7.63
C THR A 34 -7.85 -18.40 -7.02
N VAL A 35 -6.63 -18.70 -7.46
CA VAL A 35 -5.41 -18.01 -7.00
C VAL A 35 -5.48 -16.51 -7.26
N ALA A 36 -6.00 -16.10 -8.42
CA ALA A 36 -6.18 -14.69 -8.77
C ALA A 36 -7.32 -14.03 -7.96
N ALA A 37 -8.47 -14.70 -7.84
CA ALA A 37 -9.66 -14.18 -7.14
C ALA A 37 -9.42 -13.97 -5.65
N LEU A 38 -8.65 -14.84 -5.01
CA LEU A 38 -8.39 -14.77 -3.57
C LEU A 38 -7.49 -13.58 -3.18
N LEU A 39 -6.64 -13.08 -4.08
CA LEU A 39 -5.98 -11.79 -3.88
C LEU A 39 -7.02 -10.67 -3.78
N THR A 40 -8.00 -10.64 -4.70
CA THR A 40 -9.06 -9.61 -4.70
C THR A 40 -9.94 -9.71 -3.45
N PHE A 41 -10.23 -10.92 -2.97
CA PHE A 41 -10.92 -11.13 -1.71
C PHE A 41 -10.13 -10.57 -0.52
N GLY A 42 -8.82 -10.81 -0.48
CA GLY A 42 -7.93 -10.17 0.49
C GLY A 42 -7.97 -8.65 0.42
N CYS A 43 -8.00 -8.06 -0.80
CA CYS A 43 -8.11 -6.60 -0.97
C CYS A 43 -9.40 -6.05 -0.37
N LEU A 44 -10.53 -6.72 -0.55
CA LEU A 44 -11.81 -6.32 0.03
C LEU A 44 -11.72 -6.24 1.55
N ILE A 45 -11.21 -7.29 2.19
CA ILE A 45 -11.04 -7.34 3.65
C ILE A 45 -10.07 -6.24 4.11
N GLY A 46 -8.91 -6.10 3.45
CA GLY A 46 -7.92 -5.09 3.78
C GLY A 46 -8.49 -3.69 3.72
N ALA A 47 -9.24 -3.36 2.67
CA ALA A 47 -9.87 -2.05 2.50
C ALA A 47 -10.93 -1.76 3.58
N LEU A 48 -11.78 -2.73 3.92
CA LEU A 48 -12.86 -2.58 4.90
C LEU A 48 -12.35 -2.21 6.30
N PHE A 49 -11.29 -2.86 6.75
CA PHE A 49 -10.79 -2.66 8.11
C PHE A 49 -9.78 -1.52 8.24
N THR A 50 -9.19 -1.06 7.14
CA THR A 50 -8.12 -0.03 7.19
C THR A 50 -8.59 1.28 7.78
N GLY A 51 -9.82 1.72 7.53
CA GLY A 51 -10.38 2.94 8.13
C GLY A 51 -10.26 2.91 9.65
N THR A 52 -10.81 1.90 10.29
CA THR A 52 -10.79 1.73 11.75
C THR A 52 -9.36 1.61 12.30
N PHE A 53 -8.49 0.87 11.60
CA PHE A 53 -7.08 0.73 12.03
C PHE A 53 -6.31 2.04 11.93
N THR A 54 -6.54 2.84 10.87
CA THR A 54 -5.86 4.13 10.70
C THR A 54 -6.30 5.17 11.71
N GLU A 55 -7.55 5.15 12.12
CA GLU A 55 -8.04 6.00 13.21
C GLU A 55 -7.39 5.66 14.54
N LYS A 56 -7.32 4.37 14.88
CA LYS A 56 -6.81 3.90 16.16
C LYS A 56 -5.28 4.00 16.28
N PHE A 57 -4.55 3.59 15.25
CA PHE A 57 -3.09 3.41 15.32
C PHE A 57 -2.29 4.50 14.61
N GLY A 58 -2.93 5.31 13.77
CA GLY A 58 -2.29 6.31 12.92
C GLY A 58 -1.95 5.79 11.54
N ARG A 59 -1.74 6.72 10.63
CA ARG A 59 -1.51 6.40 9.21
C ARG A 59 -0.14 5.79 8.98
N LYS A 60 0.89 6.32 9.65
CA LYS A 60 2.27 5.81 9.55
C LYS A 60 2.38 4.36 9.99
N LYS A 61 1.81 4.00 11.15
CA LYS A 61 1.89 2.62 11.66
C LYS A 61 1.18 1.65 10.75
N VAL A 62 -0.01 2.01 10.23
CA VAL A 62 -0.74 1.16 9.30
C VAL A 62 0.06 0.96 8.01
N MET A 63 0.70 2.01 7.45
CA MET A 63 1.57 1.86 6.30
C MET A 63 2.79 0.97 6.56
N ILE A 64 3.39 1.03 7.76
CA ILE A 64 4.48 0.13 8.15
C ILE A 64 3.99 -1.31 8.17
N ILE A 65 2.83 -1.58 8.77
CA ILE A 65 2.22 -2.91 8.79
C ILE A 65 1.96 -3.40 7.36
N THR A 66 1.41 -2.56 6.49
CA THR A 66 1.18 -2.93 5.08
C THR A 66 2.47 -3.21 4.32
N ALA A 67 3.54 -2.44 4.55
CA ALA A 67 4.84 -2.70 3.96
C ALA A 67 5.42 -4.05 4.40
N VAL A 68 5.31 -4.40 5.68
CA VAL A 68 5.70 -5.70 6.21
C VAL A 68 4.87 -6.83 5.59
N LEU A 69 3.55 -6.64 5.45
CA LEU A 69 2.66 -7.61 4.79
C LEU A 69 3.06 -7.82 3.32
N TYR A 70 3.42 -6.76 2.59
CA TYR A 70 3.93 -6.88 1.21
C TYR A 70 5.20 -7.72 1.15
N ILE A 71 6.15 -7.50 2.07
CA ILE A 71 7.41 -8.24 2.12
C ILE A 71 7.14 -9.73 2.39
N ILE A 72 6.39 -10.02 3.45
CA ILE A 72 6.08 -11.40 3.86
C ILE A 72 5.32 -12.13 2.76
N SER A 73 4.30 -11.49 2.17
CA SER A 73 3.47 -12.13 1.15
C SER A 73 4.23 -12.36 -0.15
N ALA A 74 5.06 -11.41 -0.60
CA ALA A 74 5.82 -11.55 -1.84
C ALA A 74 6.87 -12.67 -1.73
N PHE A 75 7.68 -12.67 -0.67
CA PHE A 75 8.64 -13.74 -0.45
C PHE A 75 7.97 -15.08 -0.13
N GLY A 76 6.85 -15.06 0.59
CA GLY A 76 6.05 -16.26 0.84
C GLY A 76 5.47 -16.86 -0.45
N CYS A 77 4.99 -16.04 -1.39
CA CYS A 77 4.59 -16.50 -2.71
C CYS A 77 5.78 -17.08 -3.50
N ALA A 78 6.93 -16.40 -3.47
CA ALA A 78 8.14 -16.85 -4.18
C ALA A 78 8.68 -18.20 -3.66
N LEU A 79 8.53 -18.45 -2.36
CA LEU A 79 8.98 -19.67 -1.69
C LEU A 79 7.88 -20.75 -1.59
N ALA A 80 6.72 -20.54 -2.23
CA ALA A 80 5.63 -21.49 -2.15
C ALA A 80 6.00 -22.85 -2.76
N GLU A 81 5.78 -23.92 -1.99
CA GLU A 81 5.99 -25.30 -2.38
C GLU A 81 4.65 -26.02 -2.72
N SER A 82 3.54 -25.35 -2.46
CA SER A 82 2.20 -25.88 -2.76
C SER A 82 1.25 -24.77 -3.22
N ALA A 83 0.22 -25.15 -4.01
CA ALA A 83 -0.81 -24.22 -4.43
C ALA A 83 -1.54 -23.57 -3.24
N THR A 84 -1.78 -24.34 -2.16
CA THR A 84 -2.40 -23.83 -0.94
C THR A 84 -1.54 -22.75 -0.28
N MET A 85 -0.24 -22.97 -0.18
CA MET A 85 0.71 -21.99 0.36
C MET A 85 0.70 -20.71 -0.48
N LEU A 86 0.73 -20.84 -1.80
CA LEU A 86 0.64 -19.72 -2.72
C LEU A 86 -0.65 -18.91 -2.50
N VAL A 87 -1.79 -19.59 -2.37
CA VAL A 87 -3.10 -18.96 -2.12
C VAL A 87 -3.09 -18.18 -0.80
N VAL A 88 -2.59 -18.74 0.28
CA VAL A 88 -2.53 -18.07 1.59
C VAL A 88 -1.73 -16.77 1.48
N PHE A 89 -0.55 -16.80 0.85
CA PHE A 89 0.25 -15.60 0.68
C PHE A 89 -0.37 -14.61 -0.32
N ARG A 90 -1.15 -15.06 -1.30
CA ARG A 90 -1.96 -14.20 -2.16
C ARG A 90 -3.05 -13.46 -1.40
N VAL A 91 -3.74 -14.11 -0.46
CA VAL A 91 -4.70 -13.43 0.42
C VAL A 91 -4.00 -12.38 1.29
N LEU A 92 -2.83 -12.70 1.87
CA LEU A 92 -2.04 -11.74 2.64
C LEU A 92 -1.58 -10.56 1.78
N SER A 93 -1.16 -10.82 0.53
CA SER A 93 -0.82 -9.76 -0.42
C SER A 93 -2.04 -8.87 -0.71
N GLY A 94 -3.21 -9.49 -0.89
CA GLY A 94 -4.47 -8.78 -1.06
C GLY A 94 -4.78 -7.86 0.13
N LEU A 95 -4.63 -8.33 1.36
CA LEU A 95 -4.81 -7.50 2.56
C LEU A 95 -3.92 -6.24 2.52
N ALA A 96 -2.66 -6.40 2.14
CA ALA A 96 -1.73 -5.27 2.03
C ALA A 96 -2.14 -4.30 0.90
N VAL A 97 -2.53 -4.83 -0.27
CA VAL A 97 -3.00 -4.05 -1.42
C VAL A 97 -4.26 -3.26 -1.06
N GLY A 98 -5.26 -3.92 -0.46
CA GLY A 98 -6.50 -3.28 -0.04
C GLY A 98 -6.28 -2.21 1.04
N ALA A 99 -5.44 -2.49 2.03
CA ALA A 99 -5.09 -1.51 3.05
C ALA A 99 -4.40 -0.28 2.44
N THR A 100 -3.44 -0.49 1.54
CA THR A 100 -2.70 0.61 0.90
C THR A 100 -3.60 1.44 0.00
N SER A 101 -4.60 0.84 -0.67
CA SER A 101 -5.55 1.57 -1.53
C SER A 101 -6.35 2.63 -0.77
N VAL A 102 -6.56 2.43 0.53
CA VAL A 102 -7.28 3.36 1.41
C VAL A 102 -6.30 4.31 2.11
N VAL A 103 -5.26 3.78 2.77
CA VAL A 103 -4.39 4.60 3.62
C VAL A 103 -3.50 5.56 2.83
N ALA A 104 -3.05 5.20 1.62
CA ALA A 104 -2.15 6.06 0.85
C ALA A 104 -2.83 7.35 0.36
N PRO A 105 -4.00 7.33 -0.33
CA PRO A 105 -4.68 8.56 -0.71
C PRO A 105 -5.21 9.34 0.51
N MET A 106 -5.64 8.66 1.58
CA MET A 106 -6.03 9.30 2.83
C MET A 106 -4.88 10.13 3.41
N TYR A 107 -3.71 9.54 3.57
CA TYR A 107 -2.53 10.24 4.06
C TYR A 107 -2.15 11.42 3.18
N ILE A 108 -2.15 11.24 1.86
CA ILE A 108 -1.86 12.32 0.91
C ILE A 108 -2.85 13.48 1.10
N SER A 109 -4.14 13.18 1.26
CA SER A 109 -5.18 14.20 1.44
C SER A 109 -5.04 14.97 2.76
N GLU A 110 -4.44 14.37 3.79
CA GLU A 110 -4.25 14.97 5.11
C GLU A 110 -2.97 15.79 5.23
N ILE A 111 -1.94 15.49 4.41
CA ILE A 111 -0.64 16.16 4.48
C ILE A 111 -0.44 17.19 3.37
N ALA A 112 -1.18 17.08 2.28
CA ALA A 112 -1.04 17.94 1.13
C ALA A 112 -1.78 19.27 1.33
N PRO A 113 -1.13 20.41 1.01
CA PRO A 113 -1.82 21.70 0.97
C PRO A 113 -3.03 21.65 0.05
N ALA A 114 -4.09 22.41 0.40
CA ALA A 114 -5.39 22.38 -0.30
C ALA A 114 -5.24 22.57 -1.83
N HIS A 115 -4.40 23.52 -2.26
CA HIS A 115 -4.17 23.83 -3.68
C HIS A 115 -3.48 22.71 -4.49
N SER A 116 -2.75 21.79 -3.86
CA SER A 116 -1.99 20.71 -4.52
C SER A 116 -2.54 19.30 -4.25
N ARG A 117 -3.53 19.16 -3.37
CA ARG A 117 -4.09 17.87 -2.92
C ARG A 117 -4.55 16.98 -4.08
N GLY A 118 -5.35 17.53 -5.00
CA GLY A 118 -5.84 16.79 -6.16
C GLY A 118 -4.69 16.27 -7.04
N ARG A 119 -3.69 17.11 -7.30
CA ARG A 119 -2.50 16.71 -8.08
C ARG A 119 -1.71 15.58 -7.42
N LEU A 120 -1.54 15.63 -6.11
CA LEU A 120 -0.78 14.59 -5.38
C LEU A 120 -1.54 13.26 -5.31
N VAL A 121 -2.87 13.28 -5.18
CA VAL A 121 -3.71 12.08 -5.28
C VAL A 121 -3.65 11.49 -6.69
N SER A 122 -3.70 12.31 -7.73
CA SER A 122 -3.53 11.85 -9.12
C SER A 122 -2.14 11.24 -9.37
N LEU A 123 -1.08 11.79 -8.77
CA LEU A 123 0.26 11.20 -8.83
C LEU A 123 0.33 9.83 -8.16
N ASN A 124 -0.45 9.59 -7.10
CA ASN A 124 -0.54 8.25 -6.52
C ASN A 124 -1.20 7.26 -7.48
N GLN A 125 -2.25 7.67 -8.19
CA GLN A 125 -2.88 6.84 -9.22
C GLN A 125 -1.93 6.57 -10.39
N PHE A 126 -1.18 7.58 -10.82
CA PHE A 126 -0.14 7.43 -11.85
C PHE A 126 0.96 6.45 -11.41
N ALA A 127 1.35 6.48 -10.14
CA ALA A 127 2.31 5.52 -9.59
C ALA A 127 1.80 4.07 -9.63
N ILE A 128 0.49 3.83 -9.48
CA ILE A 128 -0.11 2.50 -9.68
C ILE A 128 0.13 2.03 -11.11
N THR A 129 -0.13 2.88 -12.09
CA THR A 129 0.09 2.55 -13.51
C THR A 129 1.55 2.26 -13.80
N ILE A 130 2.48 3.07 -13.26
CA ILE A 130 3.92 2.79 -13.35
C ILE A 130 4.26 1.43 -12.74
N GLY A 131 3.69 1.10 -11.57
CA GLY A 131 3.90 -0.19 -10.92
C GLY A 131 3.45 -1.37 -11.79
N ILE A 132 2.30 -1.24 -12.48
CA ILE A 132 1.82 -2.26 -13.43
C ILE A 132 2.81 -2.42 -14.59
N VAL A 133 3.27 -1.31 -15.19
CA VAL A 133 4.24 -1.36 -16.29
C VAL A 133 5.55 -1.99 -15.84
N LEU A 134 6.05 -1.62 -14.66
CA LEU A 134 7.26 -2.22 -14.10
C LEU A 134 7.11 -3.72 -13.84
N ALA A 135 5.93 -4.17 -13.38
CA ALA A 135 5.66 -5.61 -13.22
C ALA A 135 5.86 -6.35 -14.55
N TYR A 136 5.25 -5.89 -15.64
CA TYR A 136 5.42 -6.49 -16.96
C TYR A 136 6.87 -6.44 -17.46
N ILE A 137 7.60 -5.36 -17.20
CA ILE A 137 9.01 -5.25 -17.56
C ILE A 137 9.84 -6.29 -16.79
N PHE A 138 9.63 -6.43 -15.48
CA PHE A 138 10.32 -7.44 -14.68
C PHE A 138 9.93 -8.85 -15.09
N ASP A 139 8.67 -9.13 -15.37
CA ASP A 139 8.20 -10.41 -15.86
C ASP A 139 8.92 -10.77 -17.18
N TYR A 140 9.00 -9.82 -18.13
CA TYR A 140 9.72 -10.01 -19.39
C TYR A 140 11.22 -10.27 -19.21
N LEU A 141 11.87 -9.51 -18.32
CA LEU A 141 13.32 -9.68 -18.06
C LEU A 141 13.63 -10.99 -17.35
N LEU A 142 12.72 -11.45 -16.50
CA LEU A 142 12.92 -12.63 -15.67
C LEU A 142 12.51 -13.95 -16.37
N ILE A 143 11.71 -13.90 -17.43
CA ILE A 143 11.22 -15.10 -18.12
C ILE A 143 12.37 -16.01 -18.62
N GLY A 144 13.52 -15.42 -18.94
CA GLY A 144 14.72 -16.14 -19.40
C GLY A 144 15.45 -16.94 -18.31
N PHE A 145 15.06 -16.79 -17.03
CA PHE A 145 15.69 -17.51 -15.91
C PHE A 145 15.18 -18.97 -15.74
N GLY A 146 14.41 -19.46 -16.71
CA GLY A 146 13.98 -20.84 -16.78
C GLY A 146 12.75 -21.17 -15.93
N TYR A 147 12.61 -22.45 -15.55
CA TYR A 147 11.39 -22.98 -14.92
C TYR A 147 11.00 -22.27 -13.61
N ASN A 148 11.97 -21.81 -12.83
CA ASN A 148 11.74 -21.12 -11.56
C ASN A 148 11.57 -19.60 -11.71
N ALA A 149 11.49 -19.06 -12.91
CA ALA A 149 11.37 -17.61 -13.15
C ALA A 149 10.18 -16.97 -12.42
N TRP A 150 9.07 -17.68 -12.32
CA TRP A 150 7.87 -17.23 -11.60
C TRP A 150 8.13 -16.87 -10.13
N ARG A 151 9.08 -17.56 -9.47
CA ARG A 151 9.46 -17.26 -8.08
C ARG A 151 10.12 -15.89 -7.96
N TYR A 152 11.00 -15.56 -8.91
CA TYR A 152 11.66 -14.27 -8.97
C TYR A 152 10.67 -13.16 -9.30
N MET A 153 9.73 -13.39 -10.24
CA MET A 153 8.67 -12.44 -10.60
C MET A 153 7.82 -12.08 -9.37
N LEU A 154 7.42 -13.08 -8.58
CA LEU A 154 6.64 -12.86 -7.35
C LEU A 154 7.44 -12.26 -6.20
N ALA A 155 8.77 -12.35 -6.21
CA ALA A 155 9.64 -11.72 -5.21
C ALA A 155 9.85 -10.22 -5.46
N VAL A 156 9.74 -9.74 -6.71
CA VAL A 156 9.96 -8.32 -7.06
C VAL A 156 9.19 -7.35 -6.17
N PRO A 157 7.87 -7.50 -5.93
CA PRO A 157 7.13 -6.61 -5.03
C PRO A 157 7.70 -6.59 -3.61
N GLY A 158 8.26 -7.70 -3.14
CA GLY A 158 8.89 -7.80 -1.82
C GLY A 158 10.12 -6.92 -1.70
N PHE A 159 10.96 -6.88 -2.73
CA PHE A 159 12.12 -6.00 -2.78
C PHE A 159 11.71 -4.51 -2.69
N PHE A 160 10.73 -4.09 -3.49
CA PHE A 160 10.18 -2.74 -3.40
C PHE A 160 9.48 -2.47 -2.07
N GLY A 161 8.89 -3.50 -1.45
CA GLY A 161 8.33 -3.45 -0.10
C GLY A 161 9.39 -3.11 0.96
N VAL A 162 10.58 -3.70 0.87
CA VAL A 162 11.71 -3.37 1.76
C VAL A 162 12.13 -1.92 1.60
N LEU A 163 12.28 -1.44 0.36
CA LEU A 163 12.62 -0.03 0.10
C LEU A 163 11.55 0.92 0.66
N PHE A 164 10.28 0.56 0.51
CA PHE A 164 9.17 1.34 1.05
C PHE A 164 9.20 1.36 2.58
N LEU A 165 9.42 0.22 3.22
CA LEU A 165 9.53 0.11 4.67
C LEU A 165 10.66 0.99 5.22
N LEU A 166 11.84 0.93 4.61
CA LEU A 166 12.98 1.77 4.99
C LEU A 166 12.65 3.27 4.86
N PHE A 167 11.99 3.66 3.77
CA PHE A 167 11.54 5.03 3.58
C PHE A 167 10.55 5.48 4.66
N LEU A 168 9.56 4.63 5.01
CA LEU A 168 8.57 4.91 6.04
C LEU A 168 9.21 5.10 7.43
N ILE A 169 10.20 4.28 7.76
CA ILE A 169 10.88 4.36 9.06
C ILE A 169 11.68 5.65 9.18
N VAL A 170 12.47 5.97 8.14
CA VAL A 170 13.48 7.04 8.21
C VAL A 170 12.89 8.43 8.00
N LYS A 171 11.96 8.58 7.06
CA LYS A 171 11.56 9.92 6.56
C LYS A 171 10.08 10.25 6.66
N PHE A 172 9.25 9.31 7.06
CA PHE A 172 7.80 9.49 6.97
C PHE A 172 7.19 9.96 8.30
N PRO A 173 6.66 11.19 8.41
CA PRO A 173 6.00 11.65 9.63
C PRO A 173 4.59 11.05 9.77
N GLU A 174 4.00 11.15 10.95
CA GLU A 174 2.59 10.84 11.15
C GLU A 174 1.71 11.97 10.59
N SER A 175 0.43 11.66 10.31
CA SER A 175 -0.52 12.65 9.82
C SER A 175 -0.76 13.78 10.82
N PRO A 176 -0.67 15.08 10.41
CA PRO A 176 -1.01 16.20 11.29
C PRO A 176 -2.45 16.14 11.81
N ARG A 177 -3.41 15.73 10.97
CA ARG A 177 -4.82 15.59 11.36
C ARG A 177 -5.00 14.52 12.44
N TRP A 178 -4.34 13.37 12.30
CA TRP A 178 -4.38 12.32 13.30
C TRP A 178 -3.75 12.76 14.62
N LEU A 179 -2.61 13.46 14.55
CA LEU A 179 -1.93 13.99 15.74
C LEU A 179 -2.83 14.99 16.51
N LEU A 180 -3.51 15.87 15.81
CA LEU A 180 -4.47 16.80 16.42
C LEU A 180 -5.65 16.09 17.07
N ALA A 181 -6.22 15.08 16.41
CA ALA A 181 -7.31 14.26 16.94
C ALA A 181 -6.93 13.53 18.24
N HIS A 182 -5.62 13.27 18.44
CA HIS A 182 -5.08 12.61 19.63
C HIS A 182 -4.38 13.59 20.61
N ALA A 183 -4.73 14.86 20.58
CA ALA A 183 -4.20 15.91 21.47
C ALA A 183 -2.66 16.10 21.39
N ARG A 184 -2.00 15.72 20.28
CA ARG A 184 -0.55 15.86 20.03
C ARG A 184 -0.25 17.07 19.17
N ARG A 185 -0.76 18.24 19.58
CA ARG A 185 -0.71 19.48 18.80
C ARG A 185 0.71 19.91 18.42
N ASP A 186 1.65 19.84 19.37
CA ASP A 186 3.03 20.26 19.13
C ASP A 186 3.73 19.44 18.06
N GLU A 187 3.42 18.16 17.97
CA GLU A 187 3.94 17.29 16.92
C GLU A 187 3.29 17.60 15.56
N ALA A 188 1.99 17.89 15.53
CA ALA A 188 1.31 18.30 14.32
C ALA A 188 1.92 19.59 13.73
N VAL A 189 2.21 20.58 14.59
CA VAL A 189 2.90 21.82 14.21
C VAL A 189 4.28 21.53 13.65
N LYS A 190 5.07 20.65 14.29
CA LYS A 190 6.40 20.27 13.77
C LYS A 190 6.31 19.63 12.39
N VAL A 191 5.33 18.75 12.17
CA VAL A 191 5.12 18.10 10.88
C VAL A 191 4.74 19.13 9.81
N LEU A 192 3.75 19.98 10.06
CA LEU A 192 3.34 21.04 9.13
C LEU A 192 4.50 21.97 8.79
N ASN A 193 5.26 22.37 9.80
CA ASN A 193 6.42 23.24 9.61
C ASN A 193 7.52 22.58 8.76
N SER A 194 7.71 21.26 8.90
CA SER A 194 8.70 20.51 8.09
C SER A 194 8.31 20.38 6.61
N ILE A 195 7.01 20.52 6.29
CA ILE A 195 6.49 20.37 4.92
C ILE A 195 6.45 21.70 4.18
N GLY A 196 5.93 22.75 4.80
CA GLY A 196 5.69 24.03 4.15
C GLY A 196 6.07 25.27 4.98
N GLY A 197 6.82 25.06 6.07
CA GLY A 197 7.24 26.14 6.96
C GLY A 197 6.08 26.77 7.75
N ASN A 198 6.37 27.91 8.38
CA ASN A 198 5.39 28.62 9.20
C ASN A 198 4.15 29.07 8.43
N ALA A 199 4.27 29.32 7.12
CA ALA A 199 3.13 29.71 6.28
C ALA A 199 2.06 28.62 6.28
N LEU A 200 2.45 27.35 6.06
CA LEU A 200 1.52 26.21 6.06
C LEU A 200 0.90 25.97 7.44
N VAL A 201 1.67 26.18 8.52
CA VAL A 201 1.15 26.08 9.89
C VAL A 201 0.04 27.10 10.13
N THR A 202 0.27 28.36 9.69
CA THR A 202 -0.70 29.45 9.92
C THR A 202 -1.99 29.25 9.11
N GLU A 203 -1.89 28.66 7.92
CA GLU A 203 -3.02 28.46 7.02
C GLU A 203 -3.82 27.20 7.37
N GLU A 204 -3.16 26.04 7.50
CA GLU A 204 -3.83 24.73 7.59
C GLU A 204 -4.22 24.34 9.04
N LEU A 205 -3.44 24.76 10.06
CA LEU A 205 -3.69 24.35 11.44
C LEU A 205 -5.07 24.80 11.97
N PRO A 206 -5.50 26.07 11.80
CA PRO A 206 -6.80 26.51 12.25
C PRO A 206 -7.96 25.82 11.51
N ALA A 207 -7.78 25.55 10.20
CA ALA A 207 -8.76 24.85 9.38
C ALA A 207 -8.94 23.39 9.85
N MET A 208 -7.84 22.70 10.16
CA MET A 208 -7.90 21.33 10.70
C MET A 208 -8.54 21.29 12.09
N GLU A 209 -8.19 22.21 13.00
CA GLU A 209 -8.78 22.30 14.34
C GLU A 209 -10.29 22.58 14.29
N SER A 210 -10.73 23.49 13.43
CA SER A 210 -12.15 23.80 13.27
C SER A 210 -12.96 22.61 12.74
N THR A 211 -12.38 21.86 11.79
CA THR A 211 -13.01 20.67 11.22
C THR A 211 -13.16 19.58 12.28
N LEU A 212 -12.13 19.31 13.08
CA LEU A 212 -12.17 18.33 14.16
C LEU A 212 -13.22 18.68 15.23
N ILE A 213 -13.34 19.95 15.61
CA ILE A 213 -14.36 20.41 16.55
C ILE A 213 -15.77 20.20 15.97
N ALA A 214 -15.97 20.45 14.68
CA ALA A 214 -17.25 20.23 14.01
C ALA A 214 -17.62 18.73 13.93
N GLU A 215 -16.65 17.84 13.69
CA GLU A 215 -16.84 16.39 13.70
C GLU A 215 -17.22 15.88 15.09
N GLN A 216 -16.52 16.29 16.14
CA GLN A 216 -16.83 15.90 17.53
C GLN A 216 -18.22 16.36 18.03
N LYS A 217 -18.76 17.42 17.44
CA LYS A 217 -20.13 17.89 17.75
C LYS A 217 -21.21 17.06 17.06
N LYS A 218 -20.90 16.38 15.95
CA LYS A 218 -21.85 15.51 15.23
C LYS A 218 -21.97 14.12 15.83
N ASP A 219 -20.94 13.67 16.54
CA ASP A 219 -20.89 12.33 17.15
C ASP A 219 -21.49 12.31 18.59
N LYS A 220 -21.95 13.45 19.08
CA LYS A 220 -22.69 13.63 20.35
C LYS A 220 -24.18 13.83 20.11
#